data_763b46089e3e2d24a7af2984eef7c49b
#
_entry.id   763b46089e3e2d24a7af2984eef7c49b
#
_cell.length_a   1.000
_cell.length_b   1.000
_cell.length_c   1.000
_cell.angle_alpha   90.00
_cell.angle_beta   90.00
_cell.angle_gamma   90.00
#
_symmetry.space_group_name_H-M   'P 1'
#
loop_
_entity.id
_entity.type
_entity.pdbx_description
1 polymer ?
#
loop_
_entity_poly.entity_id
_entity_poly.type
_entity_poly.pdbx_seq_one_letter_code
_entity_poly.pdbx_strand_id
1 'polypeptide(L)'
;MTRQGLPTGQMEQETQELLDEYNELYCWEYNDMVDFIKEYGEKKFRDYYEDYCRAVDDLGEDIVDAFIEVFYIESIGNIEESYQGQMSGEEFAKQIASDYGYVREDLPGWIEIDWEKSWDNLSYDYCEQDGYIFSQNF
;
A
#
# COMPACT_ATOMS: atom_id res chain seq x y z
N MET A 1 23.38 23.35 9.66
CA MET A 1 23.54 21.91 9.70
C MET A 1 23.04 21.28 8.42
N THR A 2 23.81 20.40 7.82
CA THR A 2 23.47 19.78 6.55
C THR A 2 22.78 18.45 6.77
N ARG A 3 21.66 18.24 6.17
CA ARG A 3 20.98 16.94 6.19
C ARG A 3 21.68 16.01 5.22
N GLN A 4 21.73 14.72 5.58
CA GLN A 4 22.43 13.76 4.76
C GLN A 4 21.78 13.62 3.39
N GLY A 5 22.59 13.65 2.35
CA GLY A 5 22.16 13.41 0.99
C GLY A 5 21.54 14.62 0.28
N LEU A 6 21.18 15.69 1.00
CA LEU A 6 20.65 16.91 0.42
C LEU A 6 21.31 18.13 1.07
N PRO A 7 21.95 19.00 0.26
CA PRO A 7 22.40 20.28 0.78
C PRO A 7 21.20 21.11 1.26
N THR A 8 21.35 21.74 2.41
CA THR A 8 20.28 22.53 3.00
C THR A 8 19.75 23.61 2.04
N GLY A 9 20.62 24.23 1.25
CA GLY A 9 20.22 25.26 0.31
C GLY A 9 19.40 24.80 -0.89
N GLN A 10 19.29 23.48 -1.11
CA GLN A 10 18.50 22.91 -2.20
C GLN A 10 17.10 22.48 -1.77
N MET A 11 16.85 22.48 -0.47
CA MET A 11 15.58 22.06 0.08
C MET A 11 14.75 23.31 0.41
N GLU A 12 13.47 23.28 0.07
CA GLU A 12 12.56 24.37 0.42
C GLU A 12 12.46 24.53 1.94
N GLN A 13 12.32 25.77 2.39
CA GLN A 13 12.21 26.06 3.82
C GLN A 13 11.05 25.31 4.46
N GLU A 14 9.92 25.26 3.80
CA GLU A 14 8.71 24.55 4.23
C GLU A 14 9.01 23.08 4.52
N THR A 15 9.80 22.43 3.65
CA THR A 15 10.22 21.04 3.84
C THR A 15 11.16 20.89 5.02
N GLN A 16 12.11 21.81 5.18
CA GLN A 16 13.04 21.76 6.32
C GLN A 16 12.31 21.90 7.65
N GLU A 17 11.36 22.83 7.72
CA GLU A 17 10.54 23.01 8.92
C GLU A 17 9.74 21.77 9.23
N LEU A 18 9.20 21.10 8.21
CA LEU A 18 8.43 19.88 8.39
C LEU A 18 9.30 18.72 8.86
N LEU A 19 10.52 18.59 8.35
CA LEU A 19 11.47 17.59 8.82
C LEU A 19 11.74 17.75 10.32
N ASP A 20 11.97 18.98 10.75
CA ASP A 20 12.24 19.28 12.16
C ASP A 20 11.00 18.98 13.03
N GLU A 21 9.82 19.34 12.55
CA GLU A 21 8.56 19.07 13.23
C GLU A 21 8.31 17.57 13.37
N TYR A 22 8.48 16.82 12.32
CA TYR A 22 8.27 15.37 12.35
C TYR A 22 9.28 14.66 13.24
N ASN A 23 10.52 15.09 13.24
CA ASN A 23 11.52 14.53 14.14
C ASN A 23 11.17 14.80 15.60
N GLU A 24 10.68 15.99 15.90
CA GLU A 24 10.29 16.36 17.26
C GLU A 24 9.03 15.61 17.72
N LEU A 25 7.99 15.57 16.88
CA LEU A 25 6.69 14.99 17.26
C LEU A 25 6.67 13.47 17.22
N TYR A 26 7.31 12.86 16.22
CA TYR A 26 7.22 11.44 15.96
C TYR A 26 8.53 10.69 16.10
N CYS A 27 9.62 11.40 16.35
CA CYS A 27 10.98 10.84 16.41
C CYS A 27 11.41 10.15 15.12
N TRP A 28 10.85 10.53 13.99
CA TRP A 28 11.25 10.02 12.69
C TRP A 28 12.64 10.48 12.33
N GLU A 29 13.45 9.57 11.78
CA GLU A 29 14.83 9.87 11.48
C GLU A 29 14.96 10.73 10.22
N TYR A 30 15.88 11.70 10.26
CA TYR A 30 16.15 12.56 9.12
C TYR A 30 16.58 11.79 7.90
N ASN A 31 17.39 10.74 8.06
CA ASN A 31 17.86 9.95 6.93
C ASN A 31 16.71 9.28 6.19
N ASP A 32 15.75 8.75 6.90
CA ASP A 32 14.58 8.11 6.29
C ASP A 32 13.74 9.12 5.52
N MET A 33 13.53 10.29 6.11
CA MET A 33 12.77 11.36 5.48
C MET A 33 13.48 11.89 4.23
N VAL A 34 14.79 12.08 4.32
CA VAL A 34 15.60 12.53 3.18
C VAL A 34 15.60 11.50 2.05
N ASP A 35 15.69 10.23 2.38
CA ASP A 35 15.61 9.15 1.37
C ASP A 35 14.28 9.16 0.64
N PHE A 36 13.19 9.38 1.35
CA PHE A 36 11.87 9.53 0.74
C PHE A 36 11.83 10.73 -0.21
N ILE A 37 12.38 11.86 0.21
CA ILE A 37 12.45 13.07 -0.62
C ILE A 37 13.25 12.82 -1.89
N LYS A 38 14.37 12.10 -1.79
CA LYS A 38 15.19 11.75 -2.96
C LYS A 38 14.43 10.90 -3.96
N GLU A 39 13.61 9.99 -3.46
CA GLU A 39 12.85 9.07 -4.31
C GLU A 39 11.63 9.73 -4.93
N TYR A 40 10.87 10.48 -4.15
CA TYR A 40 9.56 11.01 -4.56
C TYR A 40 9.52 12.52 -4.77
N GLY A 41 10.44 13.27 -4.19
CA GLY A 41 10.46 14.72 -4.25
C GLY A 41 9.84 15.38 -3.02
N GLU A 42 10.12 16.66 -2.85
CA GLU A 42 9.69 17.42 -1.68
C GLU A 42 8.17 17.55 -1.58
N LYS A 43 7.50 17.80 -2.71
CA LYS A 43 6.05 17.95 -2.72
C LYS A 43 5.35 16.69 -2.24
N LYS A 44 5.77 15.53 -2.74
CA LYS A 44 5.18 14.25 -2.32
C LYS A 44 5.53 13.91 -0.89
N PHE A 45 6.70 14.30 -0.41
CA PHE A 45 7.03 14.19 1.00
C PHE A 45 6.05 14.98 1.87
N ARG A 46 5.80 16.23 1.54
CA ARG A 46 4.87 17.06 2.29
C ARG A 46 3.43 16.54 2.25
N ASP A 47 3.03 16.01 1.11
CA ASP A 47 1.65 15.58 0.91
C ASP A 47 1.36 14.17 1.45
N TYR A 48 2.35 13.27 1.41
CA TYR A 48 2.08 11.83 1.62
C TYR A 48 2.92 11.13 2.69
N TYR A 49 3.99 11.74 3.18
CA TYR A 49 4.91 11.02 4.09
C TYR A 49 4.24 10.58 5.39
N GLU A 50 3.36 11.40 5.94
CA GLU A 50 2.64 11.09 7.17
C GLU A 50 1.73 9.87 6.97
N ASP A 51 1.00 9.84 5.87
CA ASP A 51 0.15 8.69 5.51
C ASP A 51 0.98 7.45 5.23
N TYR A 52 2.13 7.61 4.57
CA TYR A 52 3.07 6.52 4.32
C TYR A 52 3.55 5.88 5.63
N CYS A 53 3.98 6.68 6.59
CA CYS A 53 4.45 6.17 7.88
C CYS A 53 3.34 5.49 8.67
N ARG A 54 2.13 6.03 8.62
CA ARG A 54 0.97 5.41 9.26
C ARG A 54 0.67 4.06 8.64
N ALA A 55 0.70 3.96 7.33
CA ALA A 55 0.46 2.70 6.61
C ALA A 55 1.53 1.65 6.96
N VAL A 56 2.79 2.04 7.03
CA VAL A 56 3.87 1.13 7.42
C VAL A 56 3.67 0.62 8.85
N ASP A 57 3.27 1.48 9.77
CA ASP A 57 3.00 1.09 11.14
C ASP A 57 1.81 0.12 11.25
N ASP A 58 0.77 0.34 10.46
CA ASP A 58 -0.45 -0.46 10.52
C ASP A 58 -0.36 -1.77 9.76
N LEU A 59 0.28 -1.78 8.60
CA LEU A 59 0.27 -2.92 7.68
C LEU A 59 1.63 -3.56 7.44
N GLY A 60 2.71 -2.83 7.68
CA GLY A 60 4.06 -3.27 7.42
C GLY A 60 4.60 -2.79 6.08
N GLU A 61 5.91 -2.71 5.99
CA GLU A 61 6.62 -2.16 4.84
C GLU A 61 6.37 -2.97 3.56
N ASP A 62 6.31 -4.30 3.66
CA ASP A 62 6.13 -5.17 2.49
C ASP A 62 4.80 -4.91 1.79
N ILE A 63 3.73 -4.75 2.55
CA ILE A 63 2.39 -4.47 2.01
C ILE A 63 2.37 -3.07 1.39
N VAL A 64 2.96 -2.10 2.06
CA VAL A 64 3.02 -0.72 1.56
C VAL A 64 3.82 -0.63 0.27
N ASP A 65 4.96 -1.30 0.20
CA ASP A 65 5.79 -1.32 -1.01
C ASP A 65 5.05 -1.95 -2.19
N ALA A 66 4.35 -3.07 -1.96
CA ALA A 66 3.53 -3.71 -2.98
C ALA A 66 2.42 -2.78 -3.48
N PHE A 67 1.75 -2.09 -2.57
CA PHE A 67 0.69 -1.14 -2.92
C PHE A 67 1.22 0.01 -3.77
N ILE A 68 2.33 0.60 -3.38
CA ILE A 68 2.93 1.74 -4.10
C ILE A 68 3.37 1.30 -5.51
N GLU A 69 3.87 0.09 -5.64
CA GLU A 69 4.29 -0.42 -6.94
C GLU A 69 3.14 -0.48 -7.94
N VAL A 70 1.93 -0.76 -7.49
CA VAL A 70 0.73 -0.85 -8.34
C VAL A 70 0.02 0.49 -8.49
N PHE A 71 -0.19 1.21 -7.39
CA PHE A 71 -1.06 2.40 -7.35
C PHE A 71 -0.32 3.72 -7.16
N TYR A 72 0.99 3.66 -6.95
CA TYR A 72 1.85 4.81 -6.69
C TYR A 72 1.58 5.49 -5.34
N ILE A 73 2.50 6.36 -4.95
CA ILE A 73 2.45 7.01 -3.62
C ILE A 73 1.22 7.92 -3.46
N GLU A 74 0.71 8.47 -4.55
CA GLU A 74 -0.43 9.37 -4.51
C GLU A 74 -1.70 8.73 -3.96
N SER A 75 -1.78 7.41 -3.99
CA SER A 75 -2.94 6.66 -3.50
C SER A 75 -2.78 6.13 -2.08
N ILE A 76 -1.68 6.44 -1.41
CA ILE A 76 -1.33 5.83 -0.12
C ILE A 76 -2.41 6.02 0.95
N GLY A 77 -3.16 7.10 0.90
CA GLY A 77 -4.27 7.33 1.85
C GLY A 77 -5.41 6.33 1.74
N ASN A 78 -5.47 5.57 0.64
CA ASN A 78 -6.53 4.59 0.38
C ASN A 78 -6.11 3.15 0.65
N ILE A 79 -4.89 2.92 1.15
CA ILE A 79 -4.34 1.57 1.29
C ILE A 79 -5.18 0.68 2.19
N GLU A 80 -5.72 1.20 3.27
CA GLU A 80 -6.53 0.40 4.21
C GLU A 80 -7.83 -0.08 3.57
N GLU A 81 -8.45 0.75 2.76
CA GLU A 81 -9.65 0.36 2.01
C GLU A 81 -9.33 -0.65 0.91
N SER A 82 -8.15 -0.53 0.31
CA SER A 82 -7.73 -1.35 -0.82
C SER A 82 -7.27 -2.74 -0.41
N TYR A 83 -6.52 -2.85 0.70
CA TYR A 83 -5.87 -4.10 1.09
C TYR A 83 -6.88 -5.14 1.56
N GLN A 84 -6.87 -6.32 0.92
CA GLN A 84 -7.80 -7.41 1.21
C GLN A 84 -7.19 -8.57 1.99
N GLY A 85 -5.89 -8.72 1.97
CA GLY A 85 -5.21 -9.79 2.69
C GLY A 85 -4.06 -10.40 1.88
N GLN A 86 -3.34 -11.31 2.52
CA GLN A 86 -2.23 -12.04 1.91
C GLN A 86 -2.73 -13.40 1.46
N MET A 87 -2.88 -13.61 0.17
CA MET A 87 -3.36 -14.85 -0.40
C MET A 87 -3.21 -14.84 -1.92
N SER A 88 -3.36 -16.01 -2.56
CA SER A 88 -3.41 -16.05 -4.01
C SER A 88 -4.75 -15.52 -4.52
N GLY A 89 -4.79 -15.14 -5.80
CA GLY A 89 -6.05 -14.71 -6.42
C GLY A 89 -7.13 -15.79 -6.38
N GLU A 90 -6.75 -17.06 -6.58
CA GLU A 90 -7.68 -18.19 -6.50
C GLU A 90 -8.28 -18.34 -5.11
N GLU A 91 -7.46 -18.22 -4.06
CA GLU A 91 -7.92 -18.26 -2.67
C GLU A 91 -8.86 -17.12 -2.38
N PHE A 92 -8.55 -15.94 -2.89
CA PHE A 92 -9.41 -14.76 -2.74
C PHE A 92 -10.76 -14.97 -3.42
N ALA A 93 -10.79 -15.53 -4.62
CA ALA A 93 -12.03 -15.86 -5.32
C ALA A 93 -12.89 -16.83 -4.52
N LYS A 94 -12.27 -17.85 -3.92
CA LYS A 94 -12.95 -18.79 -3.04
C LYS A 94 -13.55 -18.09 -1.82
N GLN A 95 -12.78 -17.22 -1.20
CA GLN A 95 -13.22 -16.50 -0.01
C GLN A 95 -14.41 -15.60 -0.31
N ILE A 96 -14.36 -14.85 -1.40
CA ILE A 96 -15.46 -13.97 -1.82
C ILE A 96 -16.73 -14.80 -2.08
N ALA A 97 -16.60 -15.89 -2.81
CA ALA A 97 -17.75 -16.75 -3.14
C ALA A 97 -18.39 -17.34 -1.89
N SER A 98 -17.58 -17.74 -0.92
CA SER A 98 -18.05 -18.29 0.35
C SER A 98 -18.70 -17.22 1.23
N ASP A 99 -18.04 -16.06 1.38
CA ASP A 99 -18.48 -14.97 2.25
C ASP A 99 -19.82 -14.38 1.80
N TYR A 100 -20.05 -14.31 0.49
CA TYR A 100 -21.30 -13.80 -0.07
C TYR A 100 -22.34 -14.88 -0.35
N GLY A 101 -22.03 -16.14 -0.05
CA GLY A 101 -22.97 -17.24 -0.24
C GLY A 101 -23.26 -17.59 -1.70
N TYR A 102 -22.34 -17.25 -2.61
CA TYR A 102 -22.51 -17.55 -4.03
C TYR A 102 -22.31 -19.03 -4.35
N VAL A 103 -21.58 -19.74 -3.49
CA VAL A 103 -21.31 -21.18 -3.65
C VAL A 103 -21.71 -21.89 -2.37
N ARG A 104 -22.47 -22.98 -2.49
CA ARG A 104 -22.89 -23.78 -1.34
C ARG A 104 -21.71 -24.60 -0.82
N GLU A 105 -21.63 -24.71 0.50
CA GLU A 105 -20.58 -25.51 1.14
C GLU A 105 -20.75 -27.01 0.91
N ASP A 106 -21.98 -27.44 0.63
CA ASP A 106 -22.34 -28.84 0.46
C ASP A 106 -22.40 -29.31 -0.99
N LEU A 107 -21.59 -28.69 -1.87
CA LEU A 107 -21.50 -29.13 -3.26
C LEU A 107 -21.06 -30.58 -3.36
N PRO A 108 -21.70 -31.39 -4.24
CA PRO A 108 -21.22 -32.75 -4.49
C PRO A 108 -19.77 -32.75 -4.96
N GLY A 109 -19.01 -33.75 -4.53
CA GLY A 109 -17.55 -33.80 -4.82
C GLY A 109 -17.21 -33.86 -6.29
N TRP A 110 -18.18 -34.21 -7.19
CA TRP A 110 -17.96 -34.26 -8.64
C TRP A 110 -18.19 -32.91 -9.33
N ILE A 111 -18.65 -31.89 -8.58
CA ILE A 111 -18.76 -30.52 -9.10
C ILE A 111 -17.48 -29.79 -8.76
N GLU A 112 -16.81 -29.28 -9.76
CA GLU A 112 -15.60 -28.50 -9.60
C GLU A 112 -15.83 -27.07 -10.06
N ILE A 113 -15.21 -26.12 -9.37
CA ILE A 113 -15.25 -24.72 -9.72
C ILE A 113 -13.86 -24.31 -10.21
N ASP A 114 -13.82 -23.65 -11.36
CA ASP A 114 -12.57 -23.12 -11.91
C ASP A 114 -12.23 -21.80 -11.20
N TRP A 115 -11.50 -21.89 -10.10
CA TRP A 115 -11.14 -20.73 -9.30
C TRP A 115 -10.13 -19.82 -10.00
N GLU A 116 -9.31 -20.36 -10.87
CA GLU A 116 -8.39 -19.57 -11.69
C GLU A 116 -9.16 -18.63 -12.61
N LYS A 117 -10.16 -19.17 -13.28
CA LYS A 117 -11.02 -18.38 -14.16
C LYS A 117 -11.88 -17.37 -13.39
N SER A 118 -12.34 -17.77 -12.20
CA SER A 118 -13.06 -16.85 -11.31
C SER A 118 -12.19 -15.70 -10.90
N TRP A 119 -10.92 -15.95 -10.59
CA TRP A 119 -9.96 -14.91 -10.29
C TRP A 119 -9.71 -14.00 -11.50
N ASP A 120 -9.59 -14.55 -12.70
CA ASP A 120 -9.43 -13.75 -13.91
C ASP A 120 -10.56 -12.73 -14.06
N ASN A 121 -11.78 -13.13 -13.74
CA ASN A 121 -12.93 -12.23 -13.77
C ASN A 121 -12.87 -11.16 -12.67
N LEU A 122 -12.45 -11.54 -11.46
CA LEU A 122 -12.30 -10.61 -10.36
C LEU A 122 -11.13 -9.63 -10.55
N SER A 123 -10.15 -9.99 -11.36
CA SER A 123 -8.96 -9.17 -11.59
C SER A 123 -9.24 -7.86 -12.31
N TYR A 124 -10.45 -7.64 -12.79
CA TYR A 124 -10.88 -6.34 -13.29
C TYR A 124 -11.02 -5.31 -12.15
N ASP A 125 -11.39 -5.79 -10.95
CA ASP A 125 -11.63 -4.92 -9.79
C ASP A 125 -10.59 -5.10 -8.69
N TYR A 126 -9.77 -6.14 -8.75
CA TYR A 126 -8.75 -6.47 -7.75
C TYR A 126 -7.45 -6.82 -8.45
N CYS A 127 -6.35 -6.71 -7.72
CA CYS A 127 -5.06 -7.17 -8.23
C CYS A 127 -4.29 -7.91 -7.14
N GLU A 128 -3.37 -8.76 -7.58
CA GLU A 128 -2.43 -9.44 -6.71
C GLU A 128 -1.04 -8.89 -6.97
N GLN A 129 -0.34 -8.45 -5.93
CA GLN A 129 1.03 -7.97 -6.02
C GLN A 129 1.82 -8.56 -4.86
N ASP A 130 2.87 -9.30 -5.17
CA ASP A 130 3.77 -9.92 -4.18
C ASP A 130 3.04 -10.81 -3.16
N GLY A 131 1.93 -11.41 -3.55
CA GLY A 131 1.12 -12.26 -2.68
C GLY A 131 0.06 -11.52 -1.88
N TYR A 132 -0.12 -10.22 -2.11
CA TYR A 132 -1.12 -9.39 -1.44
C TYR A 132 -2.22 -8.99 -2.42
N ILE A 133 -3.46 -9.04 -1.94
CA ILE A 133 -4.63 -8.68 -2.75
C ILE A 133 -5.07 -7.25 -2.42
N PHE A 134 -5.28 -6.45 -3.45
CA PHE A 134 -5.75 -5.07 -3.33
C PHE A 134 -6.98 -4.84 -4.19
N SER A 135 -7.94 -4.07 -3.65
CA SER A 135 -9.04 -3.55 -4.46
C SER A 135 -8.55 -2.39 -5.31
N GLN A 136 -8.98 -2.34 -6.56
CA GLN A 136 -8.68 -1.22 -7.46
C GLN A 136 -9.76 -0.14 -7.39
N ASN A 137 -10.80 -0.36 -6.61
CA ASN A 137 -11.92 0.57 -6.41
C ASN A 137 -11.81 1.22 -5.03
N PHE A 138 -11.37 2.45 -5.02
CA PHE A 138 -11.31 3.24 -3.78
C PHE A 138 -11.39 4.73 -4.08
#